data_49fbe4cf9fbad5f9e1478fd066b67dea
#
_entry.id   49fbe4cf9fbad5f9e1478fd066b67dea
#
_cell.length_a   1.000
_cell.length_b   1.000
_cell.length_c   1.000
_cell.angle_alpha   90.00
_cell.angle_beta   90.00
_cell.angle_gamma   90.00
#
_symmetry.space_group_name_H-M   'P 1'
#
loop_
_entity.id
_entity.type
_entity.pdbx_description
1 polymer ?
#
loop_
_entity_poly.entity_id
_entity_poly.type
_entity_poly.pdbx_seq_one_letter_code
_entity_poly.pdbx_strand_id
1 'polypeptide(L)'
;VVGALLAAGLLAGTARAATFPDKPPTTDFFVDQAQLISEKDRKAVNDIAGKLLQEQRIPLFVVTVSSLAAQEAANYSIENYAQALFNEWGIGTPDRNYGMLLLVSRGDRKARIELGAGWAGQHDAEAISVMSDLIVPAFKQGDYSRGILDGVRGMDTMARGLALPQPTPPWWFLPALIGGAVLLVAAIVNLFRTGHKGWAWALIAVVGFLLFFFLRAASKSRGSGGGFGGGSSGGGGATGSW
;
A
#
# COMPACT_ATOMS: atom_id res chain seq x y z
N VAL A 1 49.70 -49.39 -12.01
CA VAL A 1 48.34 -48.92 -12.20
C VAL A 1 48.02 -48.00 -11.00
N VAL A 2 48.15 -46.67 -11.20
CA VAL A 2 47.95 -45.68 -10.17
C VAL A 2 46.47 -45.14 -10.36
N GLY A 3 45.60 -45.44 -9.42
CA GLY A 3 44.23 -44.94 -9.39
C GLY A 3 44.18 -43.53 -8.78
N ALA A 4 43.89 -42.53 -9.59
CA ALA A 4 43.62 -41.17 -9.12
C ALA A 4 42.17 -41.07 -8.59
N LEU A 5 42.00 -40.91 -7.29
CA LEU A 5 40.74 -40.55 -6.65
C LEU A 5 40.49 -39.05 -6.85
N LEU A 6 39.57 -38.72 -7.74
CA LEU A 6 39.01 -37.37 -7.85
C LEU A 6 38.04 -37.15 -6.69
N ALA A 7 38.48 -36.40 -5.69
CA ALA A 7 37.60 -35.87 -4.65
C ALA A 7 36.81 -34.70 -5.23
N ALA A 8 35.56 -34.94 -5.64
CA ALA A 8 34.60 -33.90 -5.96
C ALA A 8 34.14 -33.26 -4.65
N GLY A 9 34.73 -32.11 -4.32
CA GLY A 9 34.28 -31.28 -3.20
C GLY A 9 32.88 -30.72 -3.52
N LEU A 10 31.85 -31.25 -2.88
CA LEU A 10 30.53 -30.58 -2.82
C LEU A 10 30.73 -29.27 -2.06
N LEU A 11 30.78 -28.17 -2.80
CA LEU A 11 30.49 -26.83 -2.25
C LEU A 11 29.01 -26.79 -1.90
N ALA A 12 28.68 -27.29 -0.72
CA ALA A 12 27.38 -26.99 -0.10
C ALA A 12 27.39 -25.49 0.21
N GLY A 13 26.81 -24.69 -0.68
CA GLY A 13 26.51 -23.31 -0.42
C GLY A 13 25.58 -23.28 0.80
N THR A 14 26.10 -22.83 1.93
CA THR A 14 25.25 -22.56 3.12
C THR A 14 24.24 -21.50 2.73
N ALA A 15 22.99 -21.89 2.54
CA ALA A 15 21.89 -20.94 2.44
C ALA A 15 21.90 -20.15 3.76
N ARG A 16 22.33 -18.88 3.70
CA ARG A 16 22.24 -18.00 4.86
C ARG A 16 20.75 -17.74 5.13
N ALA A 17 20.38 -17.86 6.38
CA ALA A 17 19.04 -17.49 6.82
C ALA A 17 18.88 -15.97 6.70
N ALA A 18 17.67 -15.52 6.32
CA ALA A 18 17.36 -14.11 6.30
C ALA A 18 17.63 -13.48 7.69
N THR A 19 18.21 -12.29 7.69
CA THR A 19 18.41 -11.53 8.92
C THR A 19 17.24 -10.56 9.11
N PHE A 20 16.78 -10.42 10.36
CA PHE A 20 15.72 -9.50 10.72
C PHE A 20 16.27 -8.40 11.60
N PRO A 21 15.76 -7.16 11.46
CA PRO A 21 16.06 -6.11 12.44
C PRO A 21 15.60 -6.52 13.83
N ASP A 22 16.29 -6.02 14.87
CA ASP A 22 15.85 -6.22 16.24
C ASP A 22 14.49 -5.52 16.47
N LYS A 23 13.60 -6.19 17.21
CA LYS A 23 12.34 -5.59 17.61
C LYS A 23 12.61 -4.37 18.47
N PRO A 24 12.00 -3.20 18.18
CA PRO A 24 12.21 -1.99 18.96
C PRO A 24 11.68 -2.16 20.39
N PRO A 25 12.18 -1.37 21.36
CA PRO A 25 11.64 -1.36 22.71
C PRO A 25 10.16 -0.96 22.71
N THR A 26 9.44 -1.27 23.80
CA THR A 26 7.98 -1.10 23.90
C THR A 26 7.48 0.34 23.73
N THR A 27 8.37 1.31 23.70
CA THR A 27 8.07 2.74 23.50
C THR A 27 8.11 3.15 22.03
N ASP A 28 8.72 2.33 21.17
CA ASP A 28 8.94 2.65 19.77
C ASP A 28 8.21 1.66 18.87
N PHE A 29 7.61 2.17 17.82
CA PHE A 29 6.81 1.38 16.89
C PHE A 29 7.39 1.35 15.48
N PHE A 30 8.65 1.74 15.32
CA PHE A 30 9.33 1.66 14.02
C PHE A 30 10.82 1.30 14.15
N VAL A 31 11.34 0.69 13.09
CA VAL A 31 12.77 0.50 12.83
C VAL A 31 13.06 1.08 11.45
N ASP A 32 13.87 2.13 11.39
CA ASP A 32 14.12 2.89 10.16
C ASP A 32 15.56 2.75 9.69
N GLN A 33 15.94 1.55 9.20
CA GLN A 33 17.29 1.29 8.69
C GLN A 33 17.57 1.99 7.35
N ALA A 34 16.54 2.26 6.57
CA ALA A 34 16.68 2.98 5.29
C ALA A 34 16.65 4.49 5.41
N GLN A 35 16.48 5.02 6.64
CA GLN A 35 16.41 6.46 6.96
C GLN A 35 15.36 7.20 6.11
N LEU A 36 14.16 6.64 6.03
CA LEU A 36 13.06 7.18 5.22
C LEU A 36 12.13 8.11 5.99
N ILE A 37 12.14 8.05 7.34
CA ILE A 37 11.18 8.76 8.18
C ILE A 37 11.84 10.01 8.76
N SER A 38 11.26 11.19 8.49
CA SER A 38 11.72 12.45 9.06
C SER A 38 11.53 12.48 10.59
N GLU A 39 12.35 13.24 11.32
CA GLU A 39 12.23 13.38 12.79
C GLU A 39 10.83 13.82 13.23
N LYS A 40 10.20 14.72 12.47
CA LYS A 40 8.83 15.16 12.73
C LYS A 40 7.83 14.01 12.62
N ASP A 41 7.98 13.17 11.60
CA ASP A 41 7.04 12.10 11.32
C ASP A 41 7.27 10.88 12.22
N ARG A 42 8.51 10.66 12.71
CA ARG A 42 8.82 9.63 13.71
C ARG A 42 7.95 9.76 14.96
N LYS A 43 7.85 10.99 15.47
CA LYS A 43 6.98 11.24 16.63
C LYS A 43 5.52 10.95 16.30
N ALA A 44 5.05 11.39 15.14
CA ALA A 44 3.66 11.16 14.72
C ALA A 44 3.34 9.66 14.54
N VAL A 45 4.26 8.88 13.97
CA VAL A 45 4.14 7.41 13.85
C VAL A 45 4.02 6.77 15.23
N ASN A 46 4.91 7.11 16.18
CA ASN A 46 4.87 6.58 17.53
C ASN A 46 3.59 6.97 18.27
N ASP A 47 3.14 8.23 18.15
CA ASP A 47 1.92 8.71 18.79
C ASP A 47 0.67 7.96 18.28
N ILE A 48 0.57 7.72 16.97
CA ILE A 48 -0.55 6.98 16.36
C ILE A 48 -0.51 5.52 16.78
N ALA A 49 0.62 4.84 16.59
CA ALA A 49 0.76 3.43 16.90
C ALA A 49 0.60 3.15 18.40
N GLY A 50 1.14 4.04 19.26
CA GLY A 50 0.99 3.97 20.70
C GLY A 50 -0.46 4.11 21.16
N LYS A 51 -1.22 5.07 20.61
CA LYS A 51 -2.65 5.22 20.88
C LYS A 51 -3.45 4.01 20.41
N LEU A 52 -3.16 3.49 19.21
CA LEU A 52 -3.83 2.32 18.70
C LEU A 52 -3.60 1.10 19.62
N LEU A 53 -2.38 0.90 20.10
CA LEU A 53 -2.07 -0.16 21.04
C LEU A 53 -2.80 0.02 22.37
N GLN A 54 -2.84 1.25 22.92
CA GLN A 54 -3.48 1.54 24.20
C GLN A 54 -5.00 1.40 24.14
N GLU A 55 -5.64 1.90 23.10
CA GLU A 55 -7.08 1.99 22.98
C GLU A 55 -7.71 0.73 22.43
N GLN A 56 -7.06 0.10 21.43
CA GLN A 56 -7.61 -1.05 20.69
C GLN A 56 -6.86 -2.36 20.95
N ARG A 57 -5.70 -2.31 21.63
CA ARG A 57 -4.77 -3.43 21.81
C ARG A 57 -4.29 -4.03 20.48
N ILE A 58 -4.14 -3.18 19.48
CA ILE A 58 -3.66 -3.55 18.15
C ILE A 58 -2.24 -2.98 17.98
N PRO A 59 -1.18 -3.82 18.00
CA PRO A 59 0.17 -3.37 17.71
C PRO A 59 0.34 -3.11 16.22
N LEU A 60 0.87 -1.93 15.88
CA LEU A 60 1.25 -1.52 14.53
C LEU A 60 2.72 -1.17 14.53
N PHE A 61 3.50 -1.83 13.68
CA PHE A 61 4.92 -1.56 13.50
C PHE A 61 5.24 -1.12 12.08
N VAL A 62 6.25 -0.26 11.96
CA VAL A 62 6.83 0.15 10.67
C VAL A 62 8.28 -0.29 10.61
N VAL A 63 8.68 -0.94 9.53
CA VAL A 63 10.06 -1.35 9.29
C VAL A 63 10.49 -0.85 7.93
N THR A 64 11.60 -0.13 7.86
CA THR A 64 12.24 0.24 6.60
C THR A 64 13.60 -0.44 6.49
N VAL A 65 13.88 -1.03 5.34
CA VAL A 65 15.17 -1.66 5.03
C VAL A 65 15.73 -1.10 3.72
N SER A 66 17.06 -1.09 3.62
CA SER A 66 17.72 -0.61 2.38
C SER A 66 17.39 -1.49 1.18
N SER A 67 17.39 -2.82 1.36
CA SER A 67 16.93 -3.83 0.40
C SER A 67 16.80 -5.17 1.10
N LEU A 68 16.06 -6.11 0.52
CA LEU A 68 16.00 -7.49 1.02
C LEU A 68 17.37 -8.18 0.91
N ALA A 69 18.14 -7.85 -0.11
CA ALA A 69 19.52 -8.38 -0.24
C ALA A 69 20.41 -7.93 0.93
N ALA A 70 20.26 -6.71 1.45
CA ALA A 70 20.98 -6.22 2.62
C ALA A 70 20.58 -6.96 3.92
N GLN A 71 19.44 -7.63 3.91
CA GLN A 71 18.94 -8.48 5.00
C GLN A 71 19.24 -9.97 4.74
N GLU A 72 20.18 -10.30 3.87
CA GLU A 72 20.50 -11.67 3.45
C GLU A 72 19.29 -12.45 2.87
N ALA A 73 18.25 -11.72 2.48
CA ALA A 73 16.96 -12.23 2.00
C ALA A 73 16.74 -12.00 0.50
N ALA A 74 17.80 -11.99 -0.32
CA ALA A 74 17.70 -11.73 -1.77
C ALA A 74 16.76 -12.70 -2.51
N ASN A 75 16.58 -13.90 -1.99
CA ASN A 75 15.69 -14.92 -2.55
C ASN A 75 14.26 -14.89 -2.00
N TYR A 76 13.97 -13.97 -1.07
CA TYR A 76 12.64 -13.81 -0.52
C TYR A 76 11.81 -12.85 -1.38
N SER A 77 10.52 -13.13 -1.51
CA SER A 77 9.58 -12.08 -1.87
C SER A 77 9.37 -11.16 -0.67
N ILE A 78 8.89 -9.93 -0.91
CA ILE A 78 8.63 -8.99 0.19
C ILE A 78 7.53 -9.52 1.12
N GLU A 79 6.58 -10.26 0.59
CA GLU A 79 5.51 -10.92 1.33
C GLU A 79 6.09 -11.97 2.31
N ASN A 80 6.95 -12.86 1.79
CA ASN A 80 7.56 -13.91 2.61
C ASN A 80 8.47 -13.33 3.69
N TYR A 81 9.22 -12.27 3.36
CA TYR A 81 10.06 -11.59 4.35
C TYR A 81 9.21 -10.87 5.41
N ALA A 82 8.14 -10.17 5.01
CA ALA A 82 7.23 -9.49 5.94
C ALA A 82 6.55 -10.50 6.87
N GLN A 83 6.08 -11.62 6.34
CA GLN A 83 5.47 -12.69 7.13
C GLN A 83 6.46 -13.31 8.12
N ALA A 84 7.69 -13.58 7.67
CA ALA A 84 8.73 -14.14 8.54
C ALA A 84 9.11 -13.16 9.67
N LEU A 85 9.31 -11.88 9.35
CA LEU A 85 9.57 -10.81 10.31
C LEU A 85 8.40 -10.62 11.30
N PHE A 86 7.17 -10.64 10.79
CA PHE A 86 5.97 -10.55 11.62
C PHE A 86 5.91 -11.66 12.66
N ASN A 87 6.22 -12.89 12.25
CA ASN A 87 6.25 -14.07 13.12
C ASN A 87 7.44 -14.03 14.09
N GLU A 88 8.62 -13.63 13.63
CA GLU A 88 9.82 -13.49 14.47
C GLU A 88 9.59 -12.49 15.61
N TRP A 89 8.96 -11.36 15.31
CA TRP A 89 8.64 -10.37 16.32
C TRP A 89 7.40 -10.72 17.16
N GLY A 90 6.63 -11.71 16.77
CA GLY A 90 5.36 -12.05 17.41
C GLY A 90 4.41 -10.85 17.42
N ILE A 91 4.19 -10.22 16.26
CA ILE A 91 3.33 -9.04 16.15
C ILE A 91 1.87 -9.46 16.28
N GLY A 92 1.22 -9.06 17.36
CA GLY A 92 -0.14 -9.43 17.68
C GLY A 92 -0.25 -9.91 19.13
N THR A 93 -1.47 -10.16 19.56
CA THR A 93 -1.74 -10.77 20.88
C THR A 93 -2.11 -12.24 20.68
N PRO A 94 -1.70 -13.14 21.57
CA PRO A 94 -1.96 -14.59 21.41
C PRO A 94 -3.44 -14.94 21.29
N ASP A 95 -4.32 -14.13 21.90
CA ASP A 95 -5.77 -14.33 21.95
C ASP A 95 -6.51 -13.80 20.72
N ARG A 96 -5.99 -12.76 20.04
CA ARG A 96 -6.71 -12.08 18.95
C ARG A 96 -5.94 -11.97 17.65
N ASN A 97 -4.63 -11.86 17.70
CA ASN A 97 -3.70 -11.76 16.58
C ASN A 97 -4.05 -10.67 15.54
N TYR A 98 -4.46 -9.48 16.02
CA TYR A 98 -4.76 -8.30 15.20
C TYR A 98 -3.53 -7.41 14.95
N GLY A 99 -2.32 -7.95 14.95
CA GLY A 99 -1.12 -7.18 14.65
C GLY A 99 -1.09 -6.63 13.23
N MET A 100 -0.34 -5.56 13.01
CA MET A 100 -0.10 -4.95 11.71
C MET A 100 1.36 -4.57 11.54
N LEU A 101 1.91 -4.80 10.34
CA LEU A 101 3.27 -4.44 9.98
C LEU A 101 3.27 -3.73 8.63
N LEU A 102 3.88 -2.55 8.55
CA LEU A 102 4.25 -1.91 7.30
C LEU A 102 5.74 -2.11 7.07
N LEU A 103 6.11 -2.92 6.09
CA LEU A 103 7.47 -3.12 5.63
C LEU A 103 7.74 -2.34 4.35
N VAL A 104 8.83 -1.58 4.31
CA VAL A 104 9.26 -0.82 3.13
C VAL A 104 10.68 -1.21 2.78
N SER A 105 10.89 -1.74 1.59
CA SER A 105 12.21 -1.97 1.01
C SER A 105 12.51 -0.94 -0.07
N ARG A 106 13.40 0.02 0.26
CA ARG A 106 13.71 1.15 -0.61
C ARG A 106 14.36 0.72 -1.92
N GLY A 107 15.38 -0.11 -1.85
CA GLY A 107 16.16 -0.54 -3.01
C GLY A 107 15.39 -1.44 -3.95
N ASP A 108 14.47 -2.26 -3.40
CA ASP A 108 13.60 -3.14 -4.19
C ASP A 108 12.36 -2.41 -4.71
N ARG A 109 12.12 -1.16 -4.28
CA ARG A 109 10.92 -0.36 -4.57
C ARG A 109 9.62 -1.11 -4.27
N LYS A 110 9.58 -1.75 -3.12
CA LYS A 110 8.44 -2.56 -2.67
C LYS A 110 8.03 -2.19 -1.25
N ALA A 111 6.74 -2.18 -1.01
CA ALA A 111 6.17 -2.08 0.32
C ALA A 111 5.13 -3.19 0.54
N ARG A 112 5.01 -3.65 1.78
CA ARG A 112 4.04 -4.65 2.19
C ARG A 112 3.35 -4.22 3.47
N ILE A 113 2.04 -4.25 3.47
CA ILE A 113 1.23 -4.28 4.69
C ILE A 113 0.95 -5.75 4.99
N GLU A 114 1.42 -6.23 6.14
CA GLU A 114 1.13 -7.58 6.63
C GLU A 114 0.15 -7.48 7.78
N LEU A 115 -0.92 -8.27 7.72
CA LEU A 115 -1.98 -8.32 8.72
C LEU A 115 -1.95 -9.67 9.44
N GLY A 116 -2.10 -9.64 10.75
CA GLY A 116 -2.18 -10.85 11.58
C GLY A 116 -3.43 -11.68 11.27
N ALA A 117 -3.37 -12.97 11.57
CA ALA A 117 -4.45 -13.92 11.24
C ALA A 117 -5.82 -13.56 11.85
N GLY A 118 -5.86 -12.76 12.91
CA GLY A 118 -7.12 -12.29 13.51
C GLY A 118 -7.97 -11.44 12.57
N TRP A 119 -7.37 -10.80 11.57
CA TRP A 119 -8.10 -10.04 10.56
C TRP A 119 -8.84 -10.92 9.55
N ALA A 120 -8.44 -12.20 9.41
CA ALA A 120 -9.08 -13.21 8.57
C ALA A 120 -9.46 -12.74 7.15
N GLY A 121 -8.66 -11.85 6.54
CA GLY A 121 -8.91 -11.29 5.21
C GLY A 121 -10.03 -10.24 5.14
N GLN A 122 -10.65 -9.88 6.26
CA GLN A 122 -11.78 -8.93 6.28
C GLN A 122 -11.40 -7.52 5.85
N HIS A 123 -10.13 -7.12 6.03
CA HIS A 123 -9.63 -5.79 5.73
C HIS A 123 -8.60 -5.73 4.59
N ASP A 124 -8.53 -6.78 3.78
CA ASP A 124 -7.59 -6.81 2.64
C ASP A 124 -7.90 -5.70 1.62
N ALA A 125 -9.18 -5.42 1.37
CA ALA A 125 -9.59 -4.36 0.44
C ALA A 125 -9.17 -2.97 0.95
N GLU A 126 -9.31 -2.72 2.25
CA GLU A 126 -8.87 -1.47 2.88
C GLU A 126 -7.34 -1.36 2.89
N ALA A 127 -6.63 -2.46 3.17
CA ALA A 127 -5.16 -2.50 3.11
C ALA A 127 -4.65 -2.22 1.68
N ILE A 128 -5.33 -2.76 0.65
CA ILE A 128 -5.04 -2.45 -0.75
C ILE A 128 -5.26 -0.96 -1.02
N SER A 129 -6.35 -0.37 -0.54
CA SER A 129 -6.62 1.06 -0.70
C SER A 129 -5.59 1.93 0.02
N VAL A 130 -5.19 1.58 1.25
CA VAL A 130 -4.09 2.27 1.96
C VAL A 130 -2.80 2.22 1.14
N MET A 131 -2.45 1.06 0.59
CA MET A 131 -1.26 0.89 -0.21
C MET A 131 -1.32 1.69 -1.51
N SER A 132 -2.41 1.56 -2.29
CA SER A 132 -2.54 2.14 -3.63
C SER A 132 -2.79 3.65 -3.61
N ASP A 133 -3.54 4.16 -2.63
CA ASP A 133 -4.05 5.53 -2.65
C ASP A 133 -3.25 6.47 -1.75
N LEU A 134 -2.60 5.94 -0.70
CA LEU A 134 -1.87 6.74 0.27
C LEU A 134 -0.35 6.52 0.18
N ILE A 135 0.14 5.27 0.15
CA ILE A 135 1.57 4.97 0.23
C ILE A 135 2.26 5.11 -1.13
N VAL A 136 1.82 4.34 -2.13
CA VAL A 136 2.51 4.25 -3.43
C VAL A 136 2.57 5.60 -4.17
N PRO A 137 1.54 6.47 -4.18
CA PRO A 137 1.63 7.76 -4.86
C PRO A 137 2.69 8.69 -4.27
N ALA A 138 2.85 8.71 -2.95
CA ALA A 138 3.88 9.49 -2.27
C ALA A 138 5.28 8.93 -2.57
N PHE A 139 5.44 7.60 -2.57
CA PHE A 139 6.71 6.94 -2.87
C PHE A 139 7.17 7.17 -4.32
N LYS A 140 6.24 7.20 -5.28
CA LYS A 140 6.53 7.59 -6.68
C LYS A 140 7.08 9.01 -6.81
N GLN A 141 6.70 9.90 -5.90
CA GLN A 141 7.20 11.28 -5.83
C GLN A 141 8.50 11.40 -5.04
N GLY A 142 8.99 10.30 -4.43
CA GLY A 142 10.16 10.29 -3.56
C GLY A 142 9.88 10.76 -2.13
N ASP A 143 8.62 11.06 -1.80
CA ASP A 143 8.21 11.53 -0.47
C ASP A 143 7.88 10.32 0.44
N TYR A 144 8.93 9.60 0.83
CA TYR A 144 8.81 8.37 1.61
C TYR A 144 8.23 8.62 3.00
N SER A 145 8.70 9.68 3.67
CA SER A 145 8.28 9.99 5.04
C SER A 145 6.78 10.24 5.12
N ARG A 146 6.27 11.06 4.20
CA ARG A 146 4.84 11.33 4.07
C ARG A 146 4.06 10.06 3.74
N GLY A 147 4.52 9.28 2.76
CA GLY A 147 3.83 8.04 2.38
C GLY A 147 3.74 7.04 3.53
N ILE A 148 4.80 6.91 4.34
CA ILE A 148 4.78 6.07 5.55
C ILE A 148 3.78 6.62 6.58
N LEU A 149 3.80 7.92 6.86
CA LEU A 149 2.90 8.52 7.83
C LEU A 149 1.43 8.42 7.40
N ASP A 150 1.14 8.69 6.12
CA ASP A 150 -0.21 8.57 5.57
C ASP A 150 -0.67 7.10 5.55
N GLY A 151 0.25 6.15 5.29
CA GLY A 151 0.01 4.72 5.43
C GLY A 151 -0.35 4.31 6.85
N VAL A 152 0.41 4.77 7.84
CA VAL A 152 0.15 4.51 9.28
C VAL A 152 -1.21 5.07 9.70
N ARG A 153 -1.57 6.27 9.24
CA ARG A 153 -2.90 6.86 9.47
C ARG A 153 -4.02 6.04 8.84
N GLY A 154 -3.79 5.57 7.60
CA GLY A 154 -4.73 4.70 6.90
C GLY A 154 -4.94 3.38 7.65
N MET A 155 -3.86 2.75 8.12
CA MET A 155 -3.93 1.52 8.90
C MET A 155 -4.61 1.72 10.27
N ASP A 156 -4.35 2.84 10.96
CA ASP A 156 -5.07 3.19 12.21
C ASP A 156 -6.57 3.37 11.95
N THR A 157 -6.93 4.09 10.88
CA THR A 157 -8.31 4.31 10.48
C THR A 157 -9.02 3.00 10.14
N MET A 158 -8.37 2.12 9.37
CA MET A 158 -8.85 0.78 9.05
C MET A 158 -9.08 -0.04 10.32
N ALA A 159 -8.11 -0.05 11.22
CA ALA A 159 -8.18 -0.83 12.47
C ALA A 159 -9.33 -0.38 13.39
N ARG A 160 -9.73 0.89 13.32
CA ARG A 160 -10.85 1.45 14.06
C ARG A 160 -12.20 1.28 13.35
N GLY A 161 -12.23 0.71 12.14
CA GLY A 161 -13.44 0.57 11.33
C GLY A 161 -13.99 1.91 10.84
N LEU A 162 -13.13 2.93 10.69
CA LEU A 162 -13.49 4.26 10.18
C LEU A 162 -13.30 4.33 8.67
N ALA A 163 -13.90 5.34 8.02
CA ALA A 163 -13.67 5.57 6.60
C ALA A 163 -12.23 6.01 6.33
N LEU A 164 -11.56 5.39 5.36
CA LEU A 164 -10.19 5.73 4.99
C LEU A 164 -10.07 7.17 4.49
N PRO A 165 -8.96 7.88 4.78
CA PRO A 165 -8.67 9.18 4.20
C PRO A 165 -8.70 9.09 2.67
N GLN A 166 -9.49 9.96 2.04
CA GLN A 166 -9.50 10.04 0.57
C GLN A 166 -8.36 10.95 0.09
N PRO A 167 -7.65 10.58 -0.98
CA PRO A 167 -6.66 11.47 -1.55
C PRO A 167 -7.32 12.76 -2.00
N THR A 168 -6.79 13.89 -1.57
CA THR A 168 -7.31 15.20 -1.98
C THR A 168 -7.04 15.40 -3.47
N PRO A 169 -8.07 15.67 -4.30
CA PRO A 169 -7.83 15.94 -5.71
C PRO A 169 -6.92 17.17 -5.86
N PRO A 170 -6.03 17.20 -6.87
CA PRO A 170 -5.14 18.32 -7.08
C PRO A 170 -5.96 19.62 -7.31
N TRP A 171 -5.46 20.75 -6.85
CA TRP A 171 -6.15 22.03 -6.87
C TRP A 171 -6.68 22.47 -8.25
N TRP A 172 -5.99 22.03 -9.32
CA TRP A 172 -6.37 22.34 -10.71
C TRP A 172 -7.52 21.48 -11.23
N PHE A 173 -7.90 20.41 -10.54
CA PHE A 173 -8.95 19.45 -10.98
C PHE A 173 -10.31 20.13 -11.07
N LEU A 174 -10.73 20.86 -10.05
CA LEU A 174 -12.01 21.58 -10.05
C LEU A 174 -12.07 22.68 -11.11
N PRO A 175 -11.07 23.58 -11.25
CA PRO A 175 -11.04 24.55 -12.34
C PRO A 175 -11.05 23.90 -13.73
N ALA A 176 -10.34 22.81 -13.95
CA ALA A 176 -10.33 22.10 -15.23
C ALA A 176 -11.69 21.48 -15.55
N LEU A 177 -12.36 20.90 -14.57
CA LEU A 177 -13.70 20.30 -14.71
C LEU A 177 -14.74 21.38 -15.04
N ILE A 178 -14.72 22.51 -14.32
CA ILE A 178 -15.64 23.64 -14.58
C ILE A 178 -15.36 24.24 -15.96
N GLY A 179 -14.10 24.50 -16.30
CA GLY A 179 -13.71 25.04 -17.60
C GLY A 179 -14.12 24.12 -18.74
N GLY A 180 -13.91 22.81 -18.60
CA GLY A 180 -14.34 21.80 -19.56
C GLY A 180 -15.87 21.79 -19.74
N ALA A 181 -16.64 21.88 -18.67
CA ALA A 181 -18.10 21.94 -18.71
C ALA A 181 -18.61 23.20 -19.43
N VAL A 182 -18.01 24.36 -19.14
CA VAL A 182 -18.35 25.63 -19.81
C VAL A 182 -18.07 25.57 -21.31
N LEU A 183 -16.89 25.04 -21.71
CA LEU A 183 -16.54 24.88 -23.12
C LEU A 183 -17.49 23.93 -23.84
N LEU A 184 -17.88 22.85 -23.19
CA LEU A 184 -18.83 21.88 -23.74
C LEU A 184 -20.21 22.52 -23.97
N VAL A 185 -20.73 23.27 -22.98
CA VAL A 185 -22.00 24.00 -23.12
C VAL A 185 -21.91 25.04 -24.25
N ALA A 186 -20.82 25.81 -24.31
CA ALA A 186 -20.58 26.78 -25.37
C ALA A 186 -20.55 26.11 -26.77
N ALA A 187 -19.90 24.94 -26.89
CA ALA A 187 -19.87 24.17 -28.13
C ALA A 187 -21.25 23.71 -28.57
N ILE A 188 -22.06 23.19 -27.62
CA ILE A 188 -23.46 22.77 -27.90
C ILE A 188 -24.28 23.95 -28.38
N VAL A 189 -24.22 25.10 -27.67
CA VAL A 189 -24.96 26.32 -28.05
C VAL A 189 -24.51 26.81 -29.43
N ASN A 190 -23.22 26.80 -29.71
CA ASN A 190 -22.71 27.20 -31.02
C ASN A 190 -23.20 26.29 -32.16
N LEU A 191 -23.24 24.97 -31.95
CA LEU A 191 -23.80 24.00 -32.91
C LEU A 191 -25.28 24.25 -33.21
N PHE A 192 -26.07 24.61 -32.19
CA PHE A 192 -27.48 24.99 -32.41
C PHE A 192 -27.62 26.29 -33.18
N ARG A 193 -26.76 27.31 -32.92
CA ARG A 193 -26.75 28.61 -33.57
C ARG A 193 -26.32 28.55 -35.03
N THR A 194 -25.39 27.67 -35.35
CA THR A 194 -24.86 27.45 -36.71
C THR A 194 -25.70 26.51 -37.55
N GLY A 195 -26.86 26.08 -37.05
CA GLY A 195 -27.79 25.23 -37.80
C GLY A 195 -27.46 23.73 -37.83
N HIS A 196 -26.35 23.31 -37.20
CA HIS A 196 -25.93 21.91 -37.14
C HIS A 196 -26.62 21.13 -36.00
N LYS A 197 -27.95 21.20 -35.99
CA LYS A 197 -28.79 20.63 -34.90
C LYS A 197 -28.56 19.12 -34.69
N GLY A 198 -28.29 18.37 -35.74
CA GLY A 198 -28.03 16.93 -35.67
C GLY A 198 -26.76 16.61 -34.87
N TRP A 199 -25.68 17.38 -35.10
CA TRP A 199 -24.43 17.24 -34.37
C TRP A 199 -24.53 17.66 -32.90
N ALA A 200 -25.37 18.69 -32.60
CA ALA A 200 -25.63 19.10 -31.24
C ALA A 200 -26.32 17.99 -30.41
N TRP A 201 -27.33 17.34 -31.00
CA TRP A 201 -28.02 16.19 -30.40
C TRP A 201 -27.10 14.98 -30.25
N ALA A 202 -26.25 14.69 -31.24
CA ALA A 202 -25.27 13.62 -31.18
C ALA A 202 -24.29 13.84 -30.01
N LEU A 203 -23.80 15.06 -29.82
CA LEU A 203 -22.88 15.40 -28.76
C LEU A 203 -23.54 15.28 -27.38
N ILE A 204 -24.78 15.73 -27.21
CA ILE A 204 -25.58 15.55 -25.99
C ILE A 204 -25.77 14.06 -25.67
N ALA A 205 -26.09 13.25 -26.68
CA ALA A 205 -26.25 11.81 -26.50
C ALA A 205 -24.97 11.11 -26.06
N VAL A 206 -23.81 11.48 -26.66
CA VAL A 206 -22.51 10.95 -26.27
C VAL A 206 -22.15 11.33 -24.82
N VAL A 207 -22.35 12.60 -24.44
CA VAL A 207 -22.10 13.06 -23.08
C VAL A 207 -23.01 12.35 -22.07
N GLY A 208 -24.30 12.22 -22.40
CA GLY A 208 -25.26 11.50 -21.56
C GLY A 208 -24.89 10.02 -21.41
N PHE A 209 -24.44 9.37 -22.49
CA PHE A 209 -23.97 7.98 -22.47
C PHE A 209 -22.71 7.82 -21.60
N LEU A 210 -21.72 8.71 -21.74
CA LEU A 210 -20.51 8.69 -20.94
C LEU A 210 -20.81 8.93 -19.46
N LEU A 211 -21.70 9.89 -19.13
CA LEU A 211 -22.14 10.13 -17.75
C LEU A 211 -22.87 8.91 -17.18
N PHE A 212 -23.77 8.30 -17.94
CA PHE A 212 -24.47 7.08 -17.53
C PHE A 212 -23.48 5.93 -17.25
N PHE A 213 -22.51 5.74 -18.15
CA PHE A 213 -21.50 4.69 -18.01
C PHE A 213 -20.59 4.96 -16.82
N PHE A 214 -20.19 6.23 -16.60
CA PHE A 214 -19.38 6.63 -15.45
C PHE A 214 -20.12 6.44 -14.12
N LEU A 215 -21.37 6.85 -14.03
CA LEU A 215 -22.21 6.64 -12.85
C LEU A 215 -22.41 5.15 -12.56
N ARG A 216 -22.61 4.35 -13.61
CA ARG A 216 -22.74 2.90 -13.47
C ARG A 216 -21.41 2.22 -13.06
N ALA A 217 -20.27 2.72 -13.54
CA ALA A 217 -18.95 2.24 -13.15
C ALA A 217 -18.65 2.64 -11.67
N ALA A 218 -18.96 3.87 -11.28
CA ALA A 218 -18.80 4.35 -9.92
C ALA A 218 -19.69 3.59 -8.91
N SER A 219 -20.87 3.14 -9.32
CA SER A 219 -21.74 2.31 -8.48
C SER A 219 -21.25 0.86 -8.34
N LYS A 220 -20.43 0.38 -9.27
CA LYS A 220 -19.83 -0.97 -9.25
C LYS A 220 -18.46 -1.01 -8.56
N SER A 221 -17.80 0.11 -8.30
CA SER A 221 -16.47 0.14 -7.68
C SER A 221 -16.45 -0.12 -6.17
N ARG A 222 -17.58 -0.51 -5.58
CA ARG A 222 -17.63 -1.14 -4.27
C ARG A 222 -17.51 -2.65 -4.42
N GLY A 223 -16.32 -3.15 -4.67
CA GLY A 223 -15.99 -4.56 -4.65
C GLY A 223 -15.61 -5.15 -6.00
N SER A 224 -14.44 -4.81 -6.49
CA SER A 224 -13.64 -5.67 -7.35
C SER A 224 -12.18 -5.19 -7.28
N GLY A 225 -11.47 -5.68 -6.27
CA GLY A 225 -10.02 -5.69 -6.29
C GLY A 225 -9.58 -6.61 -7.42
N GLY A 226 -8.99 -6.03 -8.47
CA GLY A 226 -8.27 -6.78 -9.49
C GLY A 226 -7.18 -7.62 -8.84
N GLY A 227 -7.29 -8.95 -8.93
CA GLY A 227 -6.35 -9.89 -8.40
C GLY A 227 -4.99 -9.72 -9.05
N PHE A 228 -3.99 -9.36 -8.28
CA PHE A 228 -2.63 -9.81 -8.52
C PHE A 228 -2.45 -11.06 -7.69
N GLY A 229 -2.27 -12.21 -8.36
CA GLY A 229 -2.06 -13.47 -7.71
C GLY A 229 -0.85 -13.40 -6.79
N GLY A 230 -1.08 -13.57 -5.51
CA GLY A 230 -0.07 -13.80 -4.49
C GLY A 230 -0.60 -14.88 -3.56
N GLY A 231 0.18 -15.94 -3.36
CA GLY A 231 -0.17 -17.09 -2.54
C GLY A 231 -0.63 -16.66 -1.14
N SER A 232 -1.60 -17.39 -0.63
CA SER A 232 -2.21 -17.18 0.68
C SER A 232 -1.18 -17.34 1.79
N SER A 233 -0.76 -16.25 2.40
CA SER A 233 -0.21 -16.24 3.75
C SER A 233 -1.40 -16.30 4.72
N GLY A 234 -1.22 -16.88 5.91
CA GLY A 234 -2.28 -16.98 6.90
C GLY A 234 -2.77 -15.64 7.48
N GLY A 235 -2.22 -14.51 7.06
CA GLY A 235 -2.66 -13.16 7.32
C GLY A 235 -2.89 -12.42 6.01
N GLY A 236 -3.95 -11.64 5.94
CA GLY A 236 -4.23 -10.76 4.82
C GLY A 236 -3.19 -9.65 4.67
N GLY A 237 -3.37 -8.78 3.69
CA GLY A 237 -2.49 -7.64 3.52
C GLY A 237 -2.41 -7.13 2.08
N ALA A 238 -1.53 -6.15 1.84
CA ALA A 238 -1.37 -5.56 0.52
C ALA A 238 0.10 -5.31 0.17
N THR A 239 0.46 -5.55 -1.10
CA THR A 239 1.79 -5.24 -1.63
C THR A 239 1.67 -4.11 -2.64
N GLY A 240 2.62 -3.17 -2.59
CA GLY A 240 2.75 -2.09 -3.55
C GLY A 240 4.17 -2.00 -4.10
N SER A 241 4.29 -1.47 -5.32
CA SER A 241 5.57 -1.15 -5.96
C SER A 241 5.51 0.20 -6.66
N TRP A 242 6.67 0.88 -6.77
CA TRP A 242 6.77 2.22 -7.35
C TRP A 242 8.02 2.40 -8.21
#